data_ae66a8a79d96b2c101a6489c97928db4
#
_entry.id   ae66a8a79d96b2c101a6489c97928db4
#
_cell.length_a   1.000
_cell.length_b   1.000
_cell.length_c   1.000
_cell.angle_alpha   90.00
_cell.angle_beta   90.00
_cell.angle_gamma   90.00
#
_symmetry.space_group_name_H-M   'P 1'
#
loop_
_entity.id
_entity.type
_entity.pdbx_description
1 polymer ?
#
loop_
_entity_poly.entity_id
_entity_poly.type
_entity_poly.pdbx_seq_one_letter_code
_entity_poly.pdbx_strand_id
1 'polypeptide(L)'
;MSYQPPPGQYPPPPQYGWGPQTSLPPKKRGGSGKALLIILGIAVLGTAGIAGLSGALKHHDPSYTGIPYPSTTYSPTYEPTEAPSAQPPSVKPTRPVVTAKPPVVKPPAPRPTAPRVKPKPEPSDLDIVARNKLYKAGTMGSVNCKESKARPSTVAGARANYANLARCLNRAWPALVVKAGATFRPPTVLSFSGTVNSPCGSMSDTGPPFYCPTNQTIYMNLSEDIGDYNQDPSVYNRVWARMWMLHQFAHEYGHHVQTLTGIFQASWNLRYEAPNQAAELQGSRRLELQASCFSDIFISANKRSYPLTGESLRQWKWLIGDTIDRRHDHGSTANHKYWALKGYNSRGPAACNTFTASGAKVS
;
A
#
# COMPACT_ATOMS: atom_id res chain seq x y z
N MET A 1 -25.87 -10.18 -14.72
CA MET A 1 -26.18 -9.33 -13.56
C MET A 1 -25.01 -9.48 -12.62
N SER A 2 -24.11 -8.50 -12.58
CA SER A 2 -22.93 -8.52 -11.72
C SER A 2 -23.38 -8.18 -10.30
N TYR A 3 -23.17 -9.10 -9.38
CA TYR A 3 -23.46 -8.90 -7.96
C TYR A 3 -22.39 -7.95 -7.39
N GLN A 4 -22.76 -6.72 -7.07
CA GLN A 4 -21.97 -5.82 -6.24
C GLN A 4 -22.36 -6.07 -4.79
N PRO A 5 -21.44 -6.57 -3.94
CA PRO A 5 -21.73 -6.67 -2.52
C PRO A 5 -21.94 -5.27 -1.92
N PRO A 6 -22.80 -5.12 -0.93
CA PRO A 6 -23.08 -3.84 -0.30
C PRO A 6 -21.84 -3.28 0.39
N PRO A 7 -21.69 -1.93 0.48
CA PRO A 7 -20.58 -1.29 1.19
C PRO A 7 -20.55 -1.78 2.65
N GLY A 8 -19.41 -2.32 3.08
CA GLY A 8 -19.20 -2.81 4.44
C GLY A 8 -19.01 -4.33 4.59
N GLN A 9 -19.14 -5.14 3.55
CA GLN A 9 -18.94 -6.60 3.60
C GLN A 9 -17.64 -7.07 2.95
N TYR A 10 -16.62 -6.20 2.87
CA TYR A 10 -15.31 -6.65 2.43
C TYR A 10 -14.60 -7.36 3.59
N PRO A 11 -14.09 -8.59 3.41
CA PRO A 11 -13.15 -9.14 4.37
C PRO A 11 -11.98 -8.15 4.50
N PRO A 12 -11.41 -7.97 5.70
CA PRO A 12 -10.27 -7.09 5.87
C PRO A 12 -9.18 -7.52 4.89
N PRO A 13 -8.48 -6.56 4.24
CA PRO A 13 -7.35 -6.90 3.41
C PRO A 13 -6.37 -7.73 4.23
N PRO A 14 -5.72 -8.73 3.62
CA PRO A 14 -4.66 -9.46 4.31
C PRO A 14 -3.67 -8.43 4.86
N GLN A 15 -3.26 -8.60 6.11
CA GLN A 15 -2.32 -7.71 6.77
C GLN A 15 -0.98 -7.79 6.03
N TYR A 16 -0.70 -6.83 5.17
CA TYR A 16 0.53 -6.74 4.40
C TYR A 16 1.60 -6.11 5.27
N GLY A 17 2.50 -6.91 5.77
CA GLY A 17 3.64 -6.47 6.54
C GLY A 17 4.92 -6.71 5.79
N TRP A 18 5.64 -5.65 5.50
CA TRP A 18 7.09 -5.74 5.43
C TRP A 18 7.52 -6.20 6.83
N GLY A 19 8.04 -7.42 6.96
CA GLY A 19 8.56 -7.87 8.26
C GLY A 19 9.69 -6.93 8.69
N PRO A 20 9.86 -6.67 10.01
CA PRO A 20 10.94 -5.82 10.48
C PRO A 20 12.27 -6.31 9.91
N GLN A 21 13.00 -5.40 9.29
CA GLN A 21 14.37 -5.69 8.86
C GLN A 21 15.22 -5.83 10.11
N THR A 22 15.65 -7.05 10.40
CA THR A 22 16.42 -7.37 11.60
C THR A 22 17.90 -7.05 11.47
N SER A 23 18.37 -6.57 10.30
CA SER A 23 19.78 -6.30 10.08
C SER A 23 20.01 -4.97 9.36
N LEU A 24 20.80 -4.13 9.97
CA LEU A 24 21.38 -2.95 9.31
C LEU A 24 22.33 -3.38 8.18
N PRO A 25 22.44 -2.59 7.10
CA PRO A 25 23.41 -2.88 6.05
C PRO A 25 24.85 -2.94 6.59
N PRO A 26 25.70 -3.82 6.08
CA PRO A 26 27.06 -3.98 6.58
C PRO A 26 27.88 -2.70 6.44
N LYS A 27 28.50 -2.27 7.54
CA LYS A 27 29.41 -1.14 7.55
C LYS A 27 30.66 -1.48 6.73
N LYS A 28 30.95 -0.77 5.65
CA LYS A 28 32.25 -0.91 4.97
C LYS A 28 33.34 -0.55 5.95
N ARG A 29 34.17 -1.52 6.35
CA ARG A 29 35.42 -1.26 7.04
C ARG A 29 36.29 -0.44 6.10
N GLY A 30 36.55 0.80 6.45
CA GLY A 30 37.60 1.63 5.84
C GLY A 30 38.96 0.99 6.11
N GLY A 31 39.45 0.24 5.16
CA GLY A 31 40.81 -0.31 5.23
C GLY A 31 41.81 0.77 4.92
N SER A 32 42.39 1.41 5.94
CA SER A 32 43.76 1.99 5.83
C SER A 32 44.72 0.82 5.94
N GLY A 33 44.88 0.08 4.86
CA GLY A 33 45.89 -0.97 4.77
C GLY A 33 47.19 -0.41 4.27
N LYS A 34 48.11 -0.11 5.17
CA LYS A 34 49.53 -0.11 4.82
C LYS A 34 49.91 -1.58 4.56
N ALA A 35 50.26 -1.86 3.31
CA ALA A 35 50.85 -3.12 2.91
C ALA A 35 52.12 -3.37 3.68
N LEU A 36 52.20 -4.44 4.45
CA LEU A 36 53.44 -5.05 4.89
C LEU A 36 53.48 -6.48 4.35
N LEU A 37 54.28 -6.64 3.31
CA LEU A 37 54.68 -7.96 2.78
C LEU A 37 55.55 -8.66 3.84
N ILE A 38 55.10 -9.82 4.33
CA ILE A 38 55.99 -10.83 4.91
C ILE A 38 55.65 -12.18 4.29
N ILE A 39 56.64 -12.66 3.56
CA ILE A 39 56.74 -13.99 2.97
C ILE A 39 57.35 -14.93 4.00
N LEU A 40 57.10 -16.22 3.88
CA LEU A 40 57.63 -17.43 4.54
C LEU A 40 56.80 -17.91 5.73
N GLY A 41 56.48 -19.18 5.83
CA GLY A 41 57.08 -20.41 5.35
C GLY A 41 56.20 -21.62 5.71
N ILE A 42 56.43 -22.67 5.01
CA ILE A 42 55.88 -24.02 5.03
C ILE A 42 56.13 -24.69 6.39
N ALA A 43 55.13 -25.46 6.89
CA ALA A 43 55.39 -26.76 7.53
C ALA A 43 54.12 -27.60 7.63
N VAL A 44 54.28 -28.77 7.18
CA VAL A 44 53.40 -29.94 7.14
C VAL A 44 53.51 -30.74 8.47
N LEU A 45 52.48 -31.53 8.75
CA LEU A 45 52.39 -32.73 9.60
C LEU A 45 51.57 -32.62 10.91
N GLY A 46 50.66 -33.53 11.00
CA GLY A 46 50.31 -34.18 12.26
C GLY A 46 48.85 -34.62 12.41
N THR A 47 48.55 -35.80 11.94
CA THR A 47 47.37 -36.58 12.28
C THR A 47 47.34 -36.93 13.76
N ALA A 48 46.20 -36.79 14.44
CA ALA A 48 45.69 -37.74 15.41
C ALA A 48 44.31 -37.32 15.91
N GLY A 49 43.37 -38.20 15.80
CA GLY A 49 41.98 -38.10 16.18
C GLY A 49 41.73 -38.10 17.68
N ILE A 50 40.57 -37.62 18.02
CA ILE A 50 39.78 -38.12 19.16
C ILE A 50 38.29 -38.01 18.78
N ALA A 51 37.64 -39.14 18.95
CA ALA A 51 36.23 -39.36 18.78
C ALA A 51 35.42 -38.73 19.92
N GLY A 52 34.18 -38.31 19.59
CA GLY A 52 33.08 -38.41 20.51
C GLY A 52 32.70 -37.12 21.27
N LEU A 53 31.64 -36.50 20.81
CA LEU A 53 30.47 -36.16 21.63
C LEU A 53 29.40 -35.55 20.72
N SER A 54 28.55 -36.40 20.18
CA SER A 54 27.28 -36.04 19.54
C SER A 54 26.32 -35.54 20.62
N GLY A 55 26.34 -34.26 20.88
CA GLY A 55 25.29 -33.60 21.62
C GLY A 55 24.20 -33.16 20.66
N ALA A 56 23.11 -33.93 20.59
CA ALA A 56 21.92 -33.57 19.83
C ALA A 56 21.32 -32.28 20.37
N LEU A 57 21.57 -31.18 19.68
CA LEU A 57 20.74 -30.01 19.80
C LEU A 57 19.44 -30.32 19.07
N LYS A 58 18.44 -30.74 19.83
CA LYS A 58 17.04 -30.76 19.38
C LYS A 58 16.64 -29.32 19.01
N HIS A 59 16.53 -29.06 17.73
CA HIS A 59 15.74 -27.95 17.23
C HIS A 59 14.30 -28.18 17.70
N HIS A 60 13.85 -27.43 18.69
CA HIS A 60 12.44 -27.23 18.93
C HIS A 60 11.89 -26.40 17.79
N ASP A 61 11.27 -27.08 16.85
CA ASP A 61 10.32 -26.48 15.91
C ASP A 61 9.09 -26.12 16.71
N PRO A 62 8.71 -24.85 16.90
CA PRO A 62 7.45 -24.50 17.50
C PRO A 62 6.36 -24.82 16.48
N SER A 63 5.82 -26.04 16.58
CA SER A 63 4.58 -26.42 15.89
C SER A 63 3.52 -25.40 16.27
N TYR A 64 3.17 -24.54 15.33
CA TYR A 64 2.06 -23.62 15.43
C TYR A 64 0.76 -24.45 15.42
N THR A 65 0.28 -24.83 16.59
CA THR A 65 -1.06 -25.37 16.76
C THR A 65 -2.02 -24.20 16.56
N GLY A 66 -2.71 -24.21 15.41
CA GLY A 66 -3.74 -23.27 15.12
C GLY A 66 -4.80 -23.22 16.23
N ILE A 67 -4.98 -22.05 16.81
CA ILE A 67 -6.09 -21.77 17.72
C ILE A 67 -7.36 -21.84 16.86
N PRO A 68 -8.35 -22.68 17.20
CA PRO A 68 -9.61 -22.69 16.47
C PRO A 68 -10.32 -21.36 16.71
N TYR A 69 -10.70 -20.70 15.62
CA TYR A 69 -11.56 -19.53 15.64
C TYR A 69 -12.88 -19.90 16.32
N PRO A 70 -13.33 -19.16 17.33
CA PRO A 70 -14.69 -19.31 17.82
C PRO A 70 -15.65 -18.82 16.73
N SER A 71 -16.41 -19.73 16.13
CA SER A 71 -17.57 -19.39 15.30
C SER A 71 -18.63 -18.77 16.20
N THR A 72 -18.55 -17.46 16.39
CA THR A 72 -19.68 -16.71 16.90
C THR A 72 -20.57 -16.34 15.72
N THR A 73 -21.58 -17.17 15.50
CA THR A 73 -22.74 -16.82 14.67
C THR A 73 -23.46 -15.69 15.40
N TYR A 74 -23.16 -14.47 15.06
CA TYR A 74 -23.95 -13.32 15.47
C TYR A 74 -25.07 -13.15 14.47
N SER A 75 -26.25 -13.65 14.79
CA SER A 75 -27.50 -13.26 14.12
C SER A 75 -27.94 -11.94 14.75
N PRO A 76 -27.95 -10.84 14.03
CA PRO A 76 -28.66 -9.66 14.53
C PRO A 76 -30.15 -9.90 14.38
N THR A 77 -30.81 -10.13 15.52
CA THR A 77 -32.27 -10.04 15.59
C THR A 77 -32.62 -8.56 15.46
N TYR A 78 -33.08 -8.16 14.30
CA TYR A 78 -33.70 -6.85 14.12
C TYR A 78 -35.12 -6.97 14.64
N GLU A 79 -35.39 -6.39 15.79
CA GLU A 79 -36.74 -6.05 16.23
C GLU A 79 -37.19 -4.81 15.44
N PRO A 80 -38.32 -4.87 14.70
CA PRO A 80 -38.82 -3.66 14.04
C PRO A 80 -39.45 -2.77 15.08
N THR A 81 -38.82 -1.63 15.34
CA THR A 81 -39.44 -0.53 16.10
C THR A 81 -40.58 0.02 15.24
N GLU A 82 -41.85 -0.22 15.69
CA GLU A 82 -43.04 0.38 15.09
C GLU A 82 -42.94 1.91 15.11
N ALA A 83 -43.01 2.51 13.94
CA ALA A 83 -43.21 3.95 13.79
C ALA A 83 -44.63 4.34 14.21
N PRO A 84 -44.84 5.44 14.92
CA PRO A 84 -46.17 5.89 15.31
C PRO A 84 -47.01 6.22 14.08
N SER A 85 -48.15 5.54 13.97
CA SER A 85 -49.18 5.76 12.98
C SER A 85 -49.79 7.16 13.13
N ALA A 86 -49.49 8.05 12.19
CA ALA A 86 -50.20 9.31 12.08
C ALA A 86 -51.56 9.06 11.36
N GLN A 87 -52.65 9.26 12.06
CA GLN A 87 -53.98 9.25 11.48
C GLN A 87 -54.13 10.40 10.47
N PRO A 88 -54.70 10.14 9.30
CA PRO A 88 -55.04 11.20 8.34
C PRO A 88 -56.24 12.01 8.82
N PRO A 89 -56.27 13.34 8.58
CA PRO A 89 -57.37 14.18 8.99
C PRO A 89 -58.64 13.84 8.18
N SER A 90 -59.74 13.72 8.91
CA SER A 90 -61.10 13.53 8.40
C SER A 90 -61.54 14.72 7.53
N VAL A 91 -61.77 14.47 6.24
CA VAL A 91 -62.31 15.49 5.33
C VAL A 91 -63.81 15.28 5.23
N LYS A 92 -64.59 16.31 5.63
CA LYS A 92 -66.06 16.37 5.45
C LYS A 92 -66.41 16.33 3.96
N PRO A 93 -67.50 15.65 3.58
CA PRO A 93 -67.93 15.57 2.20
C PRO A 93 -68.57 16.93 1.76
N THR A 94 -68.00 17.53 0.76
CA THR A 94 -68.58 18.69 0.06
C THR A 94 -69.38 18.18 -1.14
N ARG A 95 -70.53 18.79 -1.31
CA ARG A 95 -71.60 18.68 -2.27
C ARG A 95 -71.12 18.58 -3.74
N PRO A 96 -71.70 17.77 -4.63
CA PRO A 96 -71.24 17.59 -6.01
C PRO A 96 -71.52 18.86 -6.83
N VAL A 97 -70.49 19.38 -7.43
CA VAL A 97 -70.57 20.44 -8.46
C VAL A 97 -70.69 19.70 -9.81
N VAL A 98 -71.76 20.03 -10.52
CA VAL A 98 -71.99 19.56 -11.89
C VAL A 98 -70.98 20.25 -12.80
N THR A 99 -69.98 19.56 -13.26
CA THR A 99 -69.02 20.07 -14.23
C THR A 99 -69.41 19.62 -15.64
N ALA A 100 -69.47 20.59 -16.53
CA ALA A 100 -69.69 20.40 -17.95
C ALA A 100 -68.56 19.53 -18.57
N LYS A 101 -68.92 18.69 -19.51
CA LYS A 101 -68.05 17.77 -20.24
C LYS A 101 -66.94 18.56 -20.97
N PRO A 102 -65.66 18.28 -20.71
CA PRO A 102 -64.55 18.97 -21.42
C PRO A 102 -64.51 18.56 -22.89
N PRO A 103 -64.05 19.42 -23.80
CA PRO A 103 -63.87 19.07 -25.21
C PRO A 103 -62.83 17.97 -25.36
N VAL A 104 -63.16 17.01 -26.23
CA VAL A 104 -62.23 15.89 -26.57
C VAL A 104 -61.03 16.48 -27.35
N VAL A 105 -59.94 16.62 -26.65
CA VAL A 105 -58.63 16.97 -27.29
C VAL A 105 -58.03 15.68 -27.83
N LYS A 106 -57.86 15.59 -29.15
CA LYS A 106 -57.18 14.47 -29.81
C LYS A 106 -55.76 14.37 -29.29
N PRO A 107 -55.28 13.18 -28.84
CA PRO A 107 -53.91 13.05 -28.36
C PRO A 107 -52.88 13.48 -29.45
N PRO A 108 -51.85 14.21 -29.11
CA PRO A 108 -50.80 14.53 -30.07
C PRO A 108 -50.11 13.23 -30.53
N ALA A 109 -49.79 13.16 -31.82
CA ALA A 109 -49.09 12.03 -32.42
C ALA A 109 -47.77 11.73 -31.65
N PRO A 110 -47.43 10.45 -31.48
CA PRO A 110 -46.16 10.09 -30.79
C PRO A 110 -44.97 10.75 -31.48
N ARG A 111 -44.25 11.54 -30.71
CA ARG A 111 -42.98 12.13 -31.16
C ARG A 111 -41.98 10.99 -31.44
N PRO A 112 -41.31 10.95 -32.58
CA PRO A 112 -40.26 9.96 -32.84
C PRO A 112 -39.26 9.93 -31.69
N THR A 113 -39.19 8.82 -30.98
CA THR A 113 -38.16 8.61 -29.94
C THR A 113 -36.82 8.49 -30.65
N ALA A 114 -35.92 9.40 -30.34
CA ALA A 114 -34.52 9.33 -30.79
C ALA A 114 -33.92 7.95 -30.42
N PRO A 115 -33.04 7.38 -31.25
CA PRO A 115 -32.42 6.10 -30.97
C PRO A 115 -31.74 6.14 -29.59
N ARG A 116 -32.15 5.23 -28.70
CA ARG A 116 -31.54 5.12 -27.37
C ARG A 116 -30.11 4.64 -27.57
N VAL A 117 -29.12 5.55 -27.42
CA VAL A 117 -27.70 5.22 -27.46
C VAL A 117 -27.45 4.21 -26.34
N LYS A 118 -27.01 3.00 -26.70
CA LYS A 118 -26.62 1.99 -25.69
C LYS A 118 -25.47 2.56 -24.88
N PRO A 119 -25.51 2.51 -23.53
CA PRO A 119 -24.38 2.93 -22.71
C PRO A 119 -23.12 2.17 -23.12
N LYS A 120 -22.00 2.88 -23.20
CA LYS A 120 -20.70 2.23 -23.45
C LYS A 120 -20.45 1.26 -22.28
N PRO A 121 -20.03 0.01 -22.56
CA PRO A 121 -19.69 -0.93 -21.49
C PRO A 121 -18.64 -0.33 -20.56
N GLU A 122 -18.80 -0.52 -19.27
CA GLU A 122 -17.79 -0.14 -18.30
C GLU A 122 -16.52 -0.99 -18.50
N PRO A 123 -15.33 -0.44 -18.24
CA PRO A 123 -14.08 -1.20 -18.36
C PRO A 123 -14.06 -2.35 -17.34
N SER A 124 -13.53 -3.50 -17.75
CA SER A 124 -13.31 -4.63 -16.84
C SER A 124 -12.21 -4.29 -15.82
N ASP A 125 -12.19 -5.02 -14.69
CA ASP A 125 -11.12 -4.87 -13.67
C ASP A 125 -9.73 -5.07 -14.28
N LEU A 126 -9.60 -6.04 -15.21
CA LEU A 126 -8.35 -6.25 -15.93
C LEU A 126 -7.97 -5.03 -16.79
N ASP A 127 -8.93 -4.38 -17.46
CA ASP A 127 -8.67 -3.17 -18.21
C ASP A 127 -8.29 -2.00 -17.29
N ILE A 128 -8.94 -1.90 -16.12
CA ILE A 128 -8.62 -0.87 -15.12
C ILE A 128 -7.18 -1.01 -14.64
N VAL A 129 -6.72 -2.21 -14.27
CA VAL A 129 -5.35 -2.39 -13.77
C VAL A 129 -4.30 -2.36 -14.88
N ALA A 130 -4.58 -2.93 -16.06
CA ALA A 130 -3.61 -3.07 -17.14
C ALA A 130 -3.49 -1.83 -18.04
N ARG A 131 -4.58 -1.07 -18.20
CA ARG A 131 -4.71 0.06 -19.13
C ARG A 131 -5.08 1.36 -18.44
N ASN A 132 -4.78 1.47 -17.13
CA ASN A 132 -5.12 2.65 -16.34
C ASN A 132 -4.61 3.94 -17.01
N LYS A 133 -5.43 4.98 -16.97
CA LYS A 133 -5.06 6.29 -17.53
C LYS A 133 -3.86 6.92 -16.79
N LEU A 134 -3.60 6.51 -15.55
CA LEU A 134 -2.44 6.95 -14.78
C LEU A 134 -1.12 6.66 -15.52
N TYR A 135 -1.04 5.55 -16.23
CA TYR A 135 0.17 5.20 -17.01
C TYR A 135 0.45 6.17 -18.18
N LYS A 136 -0.54 7.00 -18.54
CA LYS A 136 -0.40 8.04 -19.59
C LYS A 136 -0.30 9.45 -19.00
N ALA A 137 -0.26 9.59 -17.69
CA ALA A 137 -0.28 10.90 -17.02
C ALA A 137 1.04 11.69 -17.17
N GLY A 138 2.11 11.06 -17.65
CA GLY A 138 3.42 11.69 -17.83
C GLY A 138 4.35 11.42 -16.64
N THR A 139 5.24 12.38 -16.35
CA THR A 139 6.27 12.24 -15.31
C THR A 139 6.02 13.20 -14.15
N MET A 140 6.46 12.81 -12.94
CA MET A 140 6.41 13.65 -11.75
C MET A 140 7.52 14.70 -11.80
N GLY A 141 7.14 15.96 -11.67
CA GLY A 141 8.06 17.06 -11.42
C GLY A 141 8.47 17.14 -9.95
N SER A 142 9.60 17.79 -9.68
CA SER A 142 9.97 18.08 -8.29
C SER A 142 9.02 19.11 -7.69
N VAL A 143 8.59 18.84 -6.45
CA VAL A 143 7.83 19.80 -5.63
C VAL A 143 8.73 20.49 -4.60
N ASN A 144 10.03 20.38 -4.77
CA ASN A 144 11.03 20.91 -3.86
C ASN A 144 10.80 20.41 -2.40
N CYS A 145 10.49 19.10 -2.28
CA CYS A 145 10.33 18.47 -0.98
C CYS A 145 11.66 18.46 -0.25
N LYS A 146 11.71 19.05 0.92
CA LYS A 146 12.90 19.03 1.79
C LYS A 146 12.71 18.01 2.90
N GLU A 147 13.81 17.42 3.34
CA GLU A 147 13.79 16.58 4.53
C GLU A 147 13.37 17.39 5.77
N SER A 148 12.61 16.77 6.67
CA SER A 148 12.26 17.39 7.95
C SER A 148 13.52 17.64 8.79
N LYS A 149 13.58 18.78 9.48
CA LYS A 149 14.62 19.05 10.47
C LYS A 149 14.38 18.33 11.79
N ALA A 150 13.15 17.86 12.03
CA ALA A 150 12.82 17.09 13.22
C ALA A 150 13.43 15.69 13.15
N ARG A 151 14.01 15.25 14.26
CA ARG A 151 14.57 13.91 14.39
C ARG A 151 13.47 12.94 14.83
N PRO A 152 13.27 11.81 14.18
CA PRO A 152 12.23 10.84 14.56
C PRO A 152 12.64 9.98 15.78
N SER A 153 13.38 10.56 16.72
CA SER A 153 13.78 9.92 17.98
C SER A 153 12.70 9.98 19.07
N THR A 154 11.61 10.68 18.80
CA THR A 154 10.46 10.87 19.71
C THR A 154 9.17 10.86 18.91
N VAL A 155 8.03 10.65 19.61
CA VAL A 155 6.70 10.70 19.00
C VAL A 155 6.46 12.02 18.24
N ALA A 156 6.80 13.14 18.86
CA ALA A 156 6.66 14.46 18.22
C ALA A 156 7.53 14.59 16.98
N GLY A 157 8.78 14.11 17.05
CA GLY A 157 9.70 14.12 15.92
C GLY A 157 9.25 13.22 14.77
N ALA A 158 8.82 12.00 15.05
CA ALA A 158 8.28 11.08 14.03
C ALA A 158 7.04 11.69 13.34
N ARG A 159 6.07 12.18 14.12
CA ARG A 159 4.87 12.86 13.60
C ARG A 159 5.20 14.07 12.73
N ALA A 160 6.21 14.85 13.10
CA ALA A 160 6.67 15.99 12.28
C ALA A 160 7.24 15.53 10.92
N ASN A 161 7.93 14.38 10.88
CA ASN A 161 8.40 13.77 9.62
C ASN A 161 7.23 13.29 8.77
N TYR A 162 6.25 12.57 9.34
CA TYR A 162 5.05 12.14 8.60
C TYR A 162 4.27 13.32 8.02
N ALA A 163 4.05 14.36 8.81
CA ALA A 163 3.38 15.57 8.34
C ALA A 163 4.15 16.26 7.21
N ASN A 164 5.49 16.25 7.26
CA ASN A 164 6.33 16.78 6.19
C ASN A 164 6.20 15.95 4.90
N LEU A 165 6.29 14.62 4.99
CA LEU A 165 6.14 13.72 3.85
C LEU A 165 4.74 13.81 3.24
N ALA A 166 3.70 13.84 4.07
CA ALA A 166 2.32 14.03 3.62
C ALA A 166 2.17 15.33 2.81
N ARG A 167 2.68 16.46 3.31
CA ARG A 167 2.64 17.73 2.58
C ARG A 167 3.38 17.67 1.24
N CYS A 168 4.49 16.98 1.18
CA CYS A 168 5.25 16.82 -0.04
C CYS A 168 4.49 15.97 -1.08
N LEU A 169 3.98 14.83 -0.67
CA LEU A 169 3.25 13.89 -1.53
C LEU A 169 1.91 14.46 -2.00
N ASN A 170 1.21 15.22 -1.11
CA ASN A 170 -0.01 15.95 -1.43
C ASN A 170 0.21 17.06 -2.48
N ARG A 171 1.45 17.48 -2.74
CA ARG A 171 1.79 18.39 -3.84
C ARG A 171 2.29 17.67 -5.08
N ALA A 172 2.88 16.48 -4.91
CA ALA A 172 3.51 15.76 -6.01
C ALA A 172 2.52 14.98 -6.88
N TRP A 173 1.55 14.32 -6.27
CA TRP A 173 0.64 13.40 -6.97
C TRP A 173 -0.57 14.03 -7.67
N PRO A 174 -1.14 15.18 -7.22
CA PRO A 174 -2.38 15.72 -7.78
C PRO A 174 -2.36 15.85 -9.31
N ALA A 175 -1.27 16.38 -9.86
CA ALA A 175 -1.18 16.60 -11.31
C ALA A 175 -1.30 15.30 -12.12
N LEU A 176 -0.72 14.19 -11.64
CA LEU A 176 -0.78 12.89 -12.30
C LEU A 176 -2.15 12.24 -12.12
N VAL A 177 -2.72 12.30 -10.92
CA VAL A 177 -4.03 11.74 -10.61
C VAL A 177 -5.13 12.44 -11.41
N VAL A 178 -5.11 13.77 -11.48
CA VAL A 178 -6.08 14.55 -12.27
C VAL A 178 -5.94 14.29 -13.78
N LYS A 179 -4.71 14.19 -14.29
CA LYS A 179 -4.48 13.80 -15.70
C LYS A 179 -4.96 12.38 -16.00
N ALA A 180 -4.98 11.50 -15.01
CA ALA A 180 -5.60 10.18 -15.14
C ALA A 180 -7.13 10.21 -15.16
N GLY A 181 -7.74 11.38 -14.97
CA GLY A 181 -9.19 11.55 -14.92
C GLY A 181 -9.81 11.24 -13.56
N ALA A 182 -8.99 11.09 -12.51
CA ALA A 182 -9.43 10.84 -11.15
C ALA A 182 -9.47 12.14 -10.33
N THR A 183 -10.32 12.17 -9.31
CA THR A 183 -10.36 13.28 -8.35
C THR A 183 -9.32 13.05 -7.26
N PHE A 184 -8.40 14.00 -7.12
CA PHE A 184 -7.42 13.93 -6.03
C PHE A 184 -8.05 14.35 -4.70
N ARG A 185 -7.80 13.57 -3.66
CA ARG A 185 -8.06 13.89 -2.25
C ARG A 185 -6.83 13.43 -1.46
N PRO A 186 -6.34 14.19 -0.48
CA PRO A 186 -5.25 13.74 0.36
C PRO A 186 -5.70 12.59 1.28
N PRO A 187 -4.82 11.64 1.63
CA PRO A 187 -5.12 10.65 2.65
C PRO A 187 -5.12 11.26 4.04
N THR A 188 -5.86 10.67 4.97
CA THR A 188 -5.64 10.89 6.38
C THR A 188 -4.34 10.18 6.79
N VAL A 189 -3.60 10.77 7.73
CA VAL A 189 -2.40 10.14 8.31
C VAL A 189 -2.60 10.00 9.80
N LEU A 190 -2.61 8.78 10.28
CA LEU A 190 -2.60 8.44 11.69
C LEU A 190 -1.28 7.77 12.05
N SER A 191 -0.88 7.90 13.29
CA SER A 191 0.29 7.20 13.81
C SER A 191 -0.07 6.49 15.11
N PHE A 192 0.44 5.28 15.28
CA PHE A 192 0.11 4.43 16.40
C PHE A 192 1.35 3.85 17.07
N SER A 193 1.19 3.50 18.35
CA SER A 193 2.03 2.59 19.13
C SER A 193 1.09 1.65 19.88
N GLY A 194 1.50 0.41 20.12
CA GLY A 194 0.59 -0.62 20.59
C GLY A 194 -0.36 -1.09 19.49
N THR A 195 -1.59 -1.49 19.85
CA THR A 195 -2.57 -1.98 18.87
C THR A 195 -3.43 -0.84 18.36
N VAL A 196 -3.58 -0.75 17.03
CA VAL A 196 -4.53 0.14 16.36
C VAL A 196 -5.63 -0.67 15.68
N ASN A 197 -6.88 -0.22 15.82
CA ASN A 197 -8.03 -0.74 15.12
C ASN A 197 -8.41 0.17 13.94
N SER A 198 -8.69 -0.44 12.81
CA SER A 198 -9.11 0.26 11.59
C SER A 198 -10.26 -0.49 10.92
N PRO A 199 -10.97 0.12 9.97
CA PRO A 199 -11.95 -0.62 9.15
C PRO A 199 -11.33 -1.76 8.32
N CYS A 200 -10.01 -1.79 8.18
CA CYS A 200 -9.27 -2.83 7.47
C CYS A 200 -8.70 -3.92 8.41
N GLY A 201 -9.06 -3.90 9.68
CA GLY A 201 -8.58 -4.82 10.71
C GLY A 201 -7.70 -4.16 11.76
N SER A 202 -7.21 -4.99 12.68
CA SER A 202 -6.32 -4.57 13.77
C SER A 202 -4.87 -4.83 13.42
N MET A 203 -3.98 -3.92 13.80
CA MET A 203 -2.54 -4.04 13.65
C MET A 203 -1.85 -3.75 14.97
N SER A 204 -0.90 -4.57 15.38
CA SER A 204 -0.01 -4.28 16.51
C SER A 204 1.21 -3.49 16.06
N ASP A 205 1.91 -2.86 17.00
CA ASP A 205 3.14 -2.14 16.71
C ASP A 205 4.38 -3.02 16.43
N THR A 206 4.19 -4.35 16.43
CA THR A 206 5.16 -5.29 15.85
C THR A 206 4.93 -5.53 14.36
N GLY A 207 3.83 -4.99 13.82
CA GLY A 207 3.53 -5.01 12.38
C GLY A 207 3.98 -3.74 11.69
N PRO A 208 3.98 -3.74 10.35
CA PRO A 208 4.41 -2.59 9.56
C PRO A 208 3.39 -1.45 9.55
N PRO A 209 3.74 -0.26 9.03
CA PRO A 209 2.75 0.70 8.59
C PRO A 209 1.85 0.10 7.50
N PHE A 210 0.66 0.65 7.32
CA PHE A 210 -0.29 0.18 6.31
C PHE A 210 -1.23 1.26 5.84
N TYR A 211 -1.77 1.10 4.64
CA TYR A 211 -2.84 1.92 4.11
C TYR A 211 -4.18 1.17 4.17
N CYS A 212 -5.22 1.84 4.65
CA CYS A 212 -6.59 1.31 4.64
C CYS A 212 -7.42 2.03 3.57
N PRO A 213 -7.81 1.33 2.48
CA PRO A 213 -8.59 1.94 1.38
C PRO A 213 -10.01 2.33 1.80
N THR A 214 -10.59 1.64 2.80
CA THR A 214 -11.96 1.89 3.26
C THR A 214 -12.16 3.30 3.81
N ASN A 215 -11.18 3.80 4.58
CA ASN A 215 -11.21 5.16 5.13
C ASN A 215 -10.11 6.07 4.58
N GLN A 216 -9.37 5.60 3.57
CA GLN A 216 -8.28 6.32 2.91
C GLN A 216 -7.24 6.88 3.89
N THR A 217 -6.84 6.05 4.85
CA THR A 217 -5.94 6.43 5.93
C THR A 217 -4.63 5.65 5.85
N ILE A 218 -3.51 6.35 5.96
CA ILE A 218 -2.17 5.79 6.17
C ILE A 218 -1.94 5.69 7.67
N TYR A 219 -1.63 4.50 8.15
CA TYR A 219 -1.31 4.21 9.55
C TYR A 219 0.19 3.97 9.68
N MET A 220 0.90 4.90 10.34
CA MET A 220 2.34 4.83 10.55
C MET A 220 2.69 4.26 11.92
N ASN A 221 3.61 3.33 11.96
CA ASN A 221 4.05 2.67 13.19
C ASN A 221 5.13 3.50 13.90
N LEU A 222 4.76 4.17 15.00
CA LEU A 222 5.67 4.98 15.81
C LEU A 222 6.73 4.13 16.51
N SER A 223 6.37 2.93 16.99
CA SER A 223 7.29 2.06 17.72
C SER A 223 8.45 1.61 16.83
N GLU A 224 8.15 1.24 15.57
CA GLU A 224 9.14 0.87 14.57
C GLU A 224 10.05 2.06 14.23
N ASP A 225 9.48 3.17 13.76
CA ASP A 225 10.27 4.30 13.26
C ASP A 225 11.15 4.95 14.35
N ILE A 226 10.65 5.05 15.58
CA ILE A 226 11.39 5.58 16.72
C ILE A 226 12.45 4.57 17.18
N GLY A 227 12.10 3.28 17.23
CA GLY A 227 12.98 2.19 17.60
C GLY A 227 14.18 2.11 16.64
N ASP A 228 13.91 2.09 15.35
CA ASP A 228 14.94 2.04 14.30
C ASP A 228 15.88 3.24 14.37
N TYR A 229 15.35 4.44 14.56
CA TYR A 229 16.19 5.64 14.65
C TYR A 229 17.08 5.65 15.90
N ASN A 230 16.59 5.11 17.01
CA ASN A 230 17.30 5.11 18.30
C ASN A 230 18.15 3.86 18.52
N GLN A 231 18.06 2.85 17.66
CA GLN A 231 18.76 1.57 17.81
C GLN A 231 20.29 1.74 17.92
N ASP A 232 20.85 2.68 17.15
CA ASP A 232 22.27 3.01 17.15
C ASP A 232 22.45 4.51 16.90
N PRO A 233 23.23 5.23 17.73
CA PRO A 233 23.48 6.66 17.57
C PRO A 233 24.33 7.03 16.35
N SER A 234 24.88 6.07 15.63
CA SER A 234 25.69 6.32 14.44
C SER A 234 24.93 7.08 13.35
N VAL A 235 25.64 7.91 12.61
CA VAL A 235 25.07 8.61 11.44
C VAL A 235 24.54 7.59 10.42
N TYR A 236 25.22 6.47 10.28
CA TYR A 236 24.83 5.36 9.42
C TYR A 236 23.41 4.85 9.73
N ASN A 237 23.14 4.47 10.97
CA ASN A 237 21.83 3.98 11.40
C ASN A 237 20.74 5.04 11.25
N ARG A 238 21.03 6.27 11.70
CA ARG A 238 20.07 7.37 11.63
C ARG A 238 19.69 7.75 10.19
N VAL A 239 20.62 7.64 9.26
CA VAL A 239 20.31 7.85 7.82
C VAL A 239 19.50 6.70 7.28
N TRP A 240 19.83 5.45 7.65
CA TRP A 240 19.04 4.29 7.25
C TRP A 240 17.58 4.40 7.73
N ALA A 241 17.35 4.64 9.01
CA ALA A 241 16.01 4.76 9.58
C ALA A 241 15.17 5.84 8.88
N ARG A 242 15.77 6.98 8.54
CA ARG A 242 15.07 8.04 7.80
C ARG A 242 14.76 7.66 6.34
N MET A 243 15.65 6.92 5.68
CA MET A 243 15.41 6.44 4.32
C MET A 243 14.35 5.34 4.32
N TRP A 244 14.31 4.51 5.34
CA TRP A 244 13.27 3.51 5.57
C TRP A 244 11.90 4.17 5.76
N MET A 245 11.78 5.11 6.69
CA MET A 245 10.56 5.90 6.91
C MET A 245 10.07 6.60 5.63
N LEU A 246 10.98 7.22 4.86
CA LEU A 246 10.65 7.85 3.59
C LEU A 246 10.07 6.84 2.60
N HIS A 247 10.70 5.68 2.46
CA HIS A 247 10.28 4.63 1.54
C HIS A 247 8.91 4.06 1.93
N GLN A 248 8.74 3.67 3.18
CA GLN A 248 7.48 3.13 3.69
C GLN A 248 6.33 4.13 3.53
N PHE A 249 6.53 5.37 3.99
CA PHE A 249 5.47 6.39 3.89
C PHE A 249 5.06 6.65 2.43
N ALA A 250 6.03 6.72 1.51
CA ALA A 250 5.75 6.94 0.10
C ALA A 250 5.14 5.70 -0.56
N HIS A 251 5.42 4.49 -0.07
CA HIS A 251 4.79 3.23 -0.48
C HIS A 251 3.31 3.20 -0.09
N GLU A 252 2.98 3.48 1.17
CA GLU A 252 1.59 3.55 1.63
C GLU A 252 0.81 4.64 0.90
N TYR A 253 1.49 5.74 0.56
CA TYR A 253 0.92 6.77 -0.31
C TYR A 253 0.70 6.27 -1.75
N GLY A 254 1.53 5.36 -2.23
CA GLY A 254 1.34 4.64 -3.50
C GLY A 254 0.01 3.88 -3.52
N HIS A 255 -0.34 3.18 -2.44
CA HIS A 255 -1.64 2.52 -2.29
C HIS A 255 -2.82 3.52 -2.29
N HIS A 256 -2.63 4.70 -1.72
CA HIS A 256 -3.62 5.76 -1.83
C HIS A 256 -3.83 6.20 -3.29
N VAL A 257 -2.76 6.38 -4.06
CA VAL A 257 -2.85 6.70 -5.49
C VAL A 257 -3.55 5.58 -6.28
N GLN A 258 -3.26 4.31 -5.98
CA GLN A 258 -3.95 3.16 -6.57
C GLN A 258 -5.45 3.18 -6.25
N THR A 259 -5.81 3.57 -5.01
CA THR A 259 -7.23 3.73 -4.61
C THR A 259 -7.91 4.84 -5.39
N LEU A 260 -7.32 6.03 -5.48
CA LEU A 260 -7.88 7.16 -6.21
C LEU A 260 -8.09 6.88 -7.70
N THR A 261 -7.26 6.03 -8.28
CA THR A 261 -7.28 5.70 -9.72
C THR A 261 -8.04 4.41 -10.05
N GLY A 262 -8.65 3.77 -9.04
CA GLY A 262 -9.42 2.54 -9.19
C GLY A 262 -8.58 1.27 -9.29
N ILE A 263 -7.25 1.37 -9.36
CA ILE A 263 -6.34 0.21 -9.47
C ILE A 263 -6.49 -0.70 -8.26
N PHE A 264 -6.55 -0.13 -7.04
CA PHE A 264 -6.62 -0.90 -5.81
C PHE A 264 -7.87 -1.80 -5.78
N GLN A 265 -9.05 -1.23 -6.05
CA GLN A 265 -10.31 -1.96 -6.04
C GLN A 265 -10.35 -3.03 -7.14
N ALA A 266 -9.93 -2.68 -8.35
CA ALA A 266 -9.91 -3.64 -9.47
C ALA A 266 -8.92 -4.79 -9.20
N SER A 267 -7.75 -4.50 -8.63
CA SER A 267 -6.80 -5.53 -8.19
C SER A 267 -7.39 -6.44 -7.10
N TRP A 268 -8.12 -5.85 -6.16
CA TRP A 268 -8.80 -6.61 -5.11
C TRP A 268 -9.80 -7.60 -5.71
N ASN A 269 -10.67 -7.15 -6.62
CA ASN A 269 -11.67 -7.98 -7.27
C ASN A 269 -11.00 -9.16 -8.03
N LEU A 270 -9.95 -8.87 -8.82
CA LEU A 270 -9.19 -9.89 -9.55
C LEU A 270 -8.55 -10.93 -8.62
N ARG A 271 -8.09 -10.51 -7.43
CA ARG A 271 -7.52 -11.42 -6.43
C ARG A 271 -8.58 -12.26 -5.75
N TYR A 272 -9.74 -11.65 -5.45
CA TYR A 272 -10.87 -12.37 -4.86
C TYR A 272 -11.42 -13.46 -5.80
N GLU A 273 -11.38 -13.22 -7.10
CA GLU A 273 -11.79 -14.16 -8.14
C GLU A 273 -10.64 -15.10 -8.59
N ALA A 274 -9.48 -15.03 -7.96
CA ALA A 274 -8.34 -15.82 -8.37
C ALA A 274 -8.60 -17.34 -8.23
N PRO A 275 -8.22 -18.15 -9.21
CA PRO A 275 -8.53 -19.59 -9.21
C PRO A 275 -7.80 -20.39 -8.14
N ASN A 276 -6.73 -19.84 -7.56
CA ASN A 276 -5.93 -20.46 -6.51
C ASN A 276 -5.04 -19.44 -5.80
N GLN A 277 -4.48 -19.84 -4.67
CA GLN A 277 -3.61 -19.00 -3.85
C GLN A 277 -2.39 -18.45 -4.60
N ALA A 278 -1.80 -19.21 -5.51
CA ALA A 278 -0.63 -18.73 -6.27
C ALA A 278 -0.99 -17.55 -7.18
N ALA A 279 -2.16 -17.58 -7.80
CA ALA A 279 -2.68 -16.49 -8.63
C ALA A 279 -3.07 -15.28 -7.75
N GLU A 280 -3.66 -15.51 -6.59
CA GLU A 280 -3.98 -14.47 -5.61
C GLU A 280 -2.71 -13.75 -5.14
N LEU A 281 -1.69 -14.50 -4.68
CA LEU A 281 -0.40 -13.94 -4.26
C LEU A 281 0.31 -13.20 -5.40
N GLN A 282 0.21 -13.69 -6.64
CA GLN A 282 0.75 -12.96 -7.79
C GLN A 282 0.04 -11.62 -7.98
N GLY A 283 -1.29 -11.59 -7.83
CA GLY A 283 -2.07 -10.34 -7.85
C GLY A 283 -1.65 -9.37 -6.76
N SER A 284 -1.38 -9.88 -5.54
CA SER A 284 -0.83 -9.09 -4.43
C SER A 284 0.51 -8.48 -4.80
N ARG A 285 1.47 -9.29 -5.21
CA ARG A 285 2.81 -8.81 -5.61
C ARG A 285 2.76 -7.74 -6.71
N ARG A 286 1.82 -7.83 -7.65
CA ARG A 286 1.63 -6.78 -8.67
C ARG A 286 1.25 -5.45 -8.05
N LEU A 287 0.34 -5.45 -7.08
CA LEU A 287 -0.12 -4.26 -6.38
C LEU A 287 1.01 -3.64 -5.55
N GLU A 288 1.73 -4.46 -4.78
CA GLU A 288 2.79 -4.06 -3.86
C GLU A 288 4.04 -3.52 -4.60
N LEU A 289 4.50 -4.25 -5.61
CA LEU A 289 5.62 -3.81 -6.43
C LEU A 289 5.32 -2.52 -7.20
N GLN A 290 4.05 -2.28 -7.55
CA GLN A 290 3.63 -1.02 -8.13
C GLN A 290 3.67 0.12 -7.11
N ALA A 291 3.22 -0.10 -5.87
CA ALA A 291 3.29 0.90 -4.80
C ALA A 291 4.75 1.28 -4.50
N SER A 292 5.66 0.29 -4.42
CA SER A 292 7.10 0.53 -4.29
C SER A 292 7.66 1.33 -5.47
N CYS A 293 7.26 1.01 -6.70
CA CYS A 293 7.66 1.78 -7.88
C CYS A 293 7.16 3.23 -7.81
N PHE A 294 5.94 3.47 -7.33
CA PHE A 294 5.38 4.82 -7.13
C PHE A 294 6.13 5.60 -6.04
N SER A 295 6.53 4.94 -4.95
CA SER A 295 7.41 5.52 -3.94
C SER A 295 8.68 6.10 -4.58
N ASP A 296 9.33 5.31 -5.43
CA ASP A 296 10.60 5.69 -6.04
C ASP A 296 10.47 6.73 -7.16
N ILE A 297 9.30 6.87 -7.79
CA ILE A 297 8.98 8.05 -8.61
C ILE A 297 9.12 9.33 -7.78
N PHE A 298 8.49 9.37 -6.60
CA PHE A 298 8.52 10.55 -5.72
C PHE A 298 9.93 10.82 -5.19
N ILE A 299 10.65 9.80 -4.73
CA ILE A 299 12.02 9.90 -4.25
C ILE A 299 12.92 10.49 -5.32
N SER A 300 12.85 9.97 -6.54
CA SER A 300 13.66 10.45 -7.67
C SER A 300 13.30 11.88 -8.10
N ALA A 301 12.01 12.22 -8.14
CA ALA A 301 11.57 13.56 -8.51
C ALA A 301 12.11 14.63 -7.56
N ASN A 302 12.30 14.27 -6.29
CA ASN A 302 12.73 15.20 -5.24
C ASN A 302 14.19 15.01 -4.77
N LYS A 303 14.97 14.13 -5.40
CA LYS A 303 16.33 13.75 -4.96
C LYS A 303 17.34 14.89 -4.82
N ARG A 304 17.07 16.05 -5.40
CA ARG A 304 17.93 17.25 -5.25
C ARG A 304 17.58 18.06 -4.01
N SER A 305 16.29 18.14 -3.68
CA SER A 305 15.77 18.93 -2.56
C SER A 305 15.66 18.12 -1.28
N TYR A 306 15.35 16.82 -1.39
CA TYR A 306 15.46 15.81 -0.36
C TYR A 306 16.74 15.02 -0.67
N PRO A 307 17.91 15.43 -0.15
CA PRO A 307 19.18 15.05 -0.76
C PRO A 307 19.45 13.55 -0.67
N LEU A 308 19.39 12.91 -1.83
CA LEU A 308 19.72 11.50 -1.99
C LEU A 308 21.17 11.39 -2.51
N THR A 309 22.13 11.69 -1.64
CA THR A 309 23.57 11.72 -1.94
C THR A 309 24.36 11.06 -0.81
N GLY A 310 25.61 10.70 -1.06
CA GLY A 310 26.50 10.13 -0.04
C GLY A 310 25.84 8.93 0.69
N GLU A 311 25.72 9.04 2.02
CA GLU A 311 25.17 7.98 2.85
C GLU A 311 23.69 7.71 2.53
N SER A 312 22.86 8.72 2.32
CA SER A 312 21.44 8.51 2.02
C SER A 312 21.22 7.77 0.70
N LEU A 313 22.05 8.05 -0.32
CA LEU A 313 21.99 7.29 -1.58
C LEU A 313 22.45 5.84 -1.38
N ARG A 314 23.46 5.61 -0.53
CA ARG A 314 23.93 4.26 -0.19
C ARG A 314 22.85 3.47 0.53
N GLN A 315 22.19 4.07 1.54
CA GLN A 315 21.14 3.44 2.31
C GLN A 315 19.90 3.14 1.44
N TRP A 316 19.48 4.06 0.59
CA TRP A 316 18.40 3.81 -0.35
C TRP A 316 18.72 2.65 -1.31
N LYS A 317 19.92 2.62 -1.90
CA LYS A 317 20.34 1.50 -2.79
C LYS A 317 20.38 0.16 -2.07
N TRP A 318 20.78 0.16 -0.81
CA TRP A 318 20.75 -1.03 0.01
C TRP A 318 19.31 -1.46 0.29
N LEU A 319 18.48 -0.54 0.76
CA LEU A 319 17.08 -0.77 1.10
C LEU A 319 16.31 -1.42 -0.05
N ILE A 320 16.35 -0.85 -1.24
CA ILE A 320 15.64 -1.42 -2.40
C ILE A 320 16.18 -2.76 -2.86
N GLY A 321 17.37 -3.14 -2.45
CA GLY A 321 18.07 -4.38 -2.84
C GLY A 321 18.16 -5.43 -1.75
N ASP A 322 17.58 -5.19 -0.56
CA ASP A 322 17.69 -6.10 0.59
C ASP A 322 16.32 -6.36 1.28
N THR A 323 15.25 -5.98 0.63
CA THR A 323 13.89 -6.23 1.12
C THR A 323 13.58 -7.71 1.08
N ILE A 324 13.14 -8.29 2.20
CA ILE A 324 12.80 -9.71 2.33
C ILE A 324 11.29 -9.86 2.45
N ASP A 325 10.69 -10.54 1.48
CA ASP A 325 9.27 -10.88 1.46
C ASP A 325 9.05 -12.30 2.03
N ARG A 326 8.81 -12.38 3.34
CA ARG A 326 8.57 -13.67 4.03
C ARG A 326 7.17 -14.23 3.77
N ARG A 327 6.24 -13.42 3.32
CA ARG A 327 4.85 -13.82 3.04
C ARG A 327 4.62 -14.15 1.57
N HIS A 328 5.60 -13.88 0.72
CA HIS A 328 5.52 -14.05 -0.73
C HIS A 328 4.40 -13.25 -1.40
N ASP A 329 4.03 -12.11 -0.80
CA ASP A 329 2.96 -11.22 -1.27
C ASP A 329 3.47 -9.86 -1.78
N HIS A 330 4.73 -9.49 -1.51
CA HIS A 330 5.38 -8.25 -1.95
C HIS A 330 6.37 -8.42 -3.10
N GLY A 331 6.70 -9.67 -3.44
CA GLY A 331 7.65 -10.01 -4.49
C GLY A 331 9.10 -10.16 -4.02
N SER A 332 9.86 -10.93 -4.78
CA SER A 332 11.27 -11.20 -4.44
C SER A 332 12.09 -9.92 -4.37
N THR A 333 13.16 -9.95 -3.57
CA THR A 333 14.17 -8.88 -3.46
C THR A 333 14.62 -8.33 -4.83
N ALA A 334 14.85 -9.23 -5.79
CA ALA A 334 15.27 -8.86 -7.14
C ALA A 334 14.18 -8.08 -7.89
N ASN A 335 12.92 -8.47 -7.75
CA ASN A 335 11.79 -7.80 -8.37
C ASN A 335 11.46 -6.48 -7.67
N HIS A 336 11.55 -6.42 -6.35
CA HIS A 336 11.43 -5.16 -5.61
C HIS A 336 12.46 -4.14 -6.12
N LYS A 337 13.74 -4.52 -6.15
CA LYS A 337 14.81 -3.67 -6.70
C LYS A 337 14.56 -3.26 -8.16
N TYR A 338 14.10 -4.18 -8.98
CA TYR A 338 13.81 -3.90 -10.39
C TYR A 338 12.74 -2.82 -10.53
N TRP A 339 11.62 -2.93 -9.81
CA TRP A 339 10.52 -1.98 -9.91
C TRP A 339 10.85 -0.65 -9.25
N ALA A 340 11.53 -0.65 -8.11
CA ALA A 340 12.06 0.56 -7.47
C ALA A 340 12.94 1.36 -8.44
N LEU A 341 13.90 0.70 -9.09
CA LEU A 341 14.76 1.34 -10.10
C LEU A 341 13.98 1.82 -11.32
N LYS A 342 12.95 1.10 -11.75
CA LYS A 342 12.06 1.56 -12.84
C LYS A 342 11.37 2.88 -12.49
N GLY A 343 10.78 2.98 -11.30
CA GLY A 343 10.17 4.22 -10.80
C GLY A 343 11.19 5.36 -10.70
N TYR A 344 12.33 5.08 -10.08
CA TYR A 344 13.41 6.04 -9.87
C TYR A 344 13.96 6.61 -11.19
N ASN A 345 14.18 5.77 -12.18
CA ASN A 345 14.79 6.19 -13.46
C ASN A 345 13.79 6.93 -14.36
N SER A 346 12.53 6.50 -14.36
CA SER A 346 11.51 7.06 -15.25
C SER A 346 10.81 8.29 -14.67
N ARG A 347 10.63 8.34 -13.37
CA ARG A 347 9.79 9.31 -12.65
C ARG A 347 8.34 9.37 -13.16
N GLY A 348 7.85 8.32 -13.80
CA GLY A 348 6.52 8.29 -14.38
C GLY A 348 5.79 6.96 -14.16
N PRO A 349 4.47 6.99 -13.90
CA PRO A 349 3.68 5.78 -13.64
C PRO A 349 3.67 4.77 -14.78
N ALA A 350 3.94 5.18 -16.02
CA ALA A 350 4.05 4.27 -17.17
C ALA A 350 5.04 3.13 -16.93
N ALA A 351 6.16 3.41 -16.27
CA ALA A 351 7.18 2.41 -15.97
C ALA A 351 6.78 1.45 -14.86
N CYS A 352 5.72 1.76 -14.09
CA CYS A 352 5.25 1.00 -12.94
C CYS A 352 4.07 0.08 -13.26
N ASN A 353 3.79 -0.22 -14.53
CA ASN A 353 2.69 -1.11 -14.88
C ASN A 353 3.07 -2.58 -14.63
N THR A 354 2.95 -3.02 -13.38
CA THR A 354 3.23 -4.38 -12.95
C THR A 354 2.18 -5.38 -13.45
N PHE A 355 0.98 -4.90 -13.78
CA PHE A 355 -0.14 -5.76 -14.18
C PHE A 355 0.02 -6.35 -15.59
N THR A 356 0.82 -5.72 -16.44
CA THR A 356 1.16 -6.24 -17.78
C THR A 356 2.52 -6.95 -17.81
N ALA A 357 3.24 -6.97 -16.70
CA ALA A 357 4.55 -7.61 -16.63
C ALA A 357 4.42 -9.16 -16.61
N SER A 358 5.46 -9.84 -17.10
CA SER A 358 5.53 -11.30 -17.00
C SER A 358 5.57 -11.77 -15.54
N GLY A 359 5.13 -13.02 -15.27
CA GLY A 359 5.17 -13.61 -13.93
C GLY A 359 6.55 -13.55 -13.27
N ALA A 360 7.61 -13.79 -14.03
CA ALA A 360 8.99 -13.72 -13.54
C ALA A 360 9.41 -12.32 -13.00
N LYS A 361 8.72 -11.25 -13.42
CA LYS A 361 8.98 -9.89 -12.94
C LYS A 361 8.10 -9.48 -11.75
N VAL A 362 7.27 -10.38 -11.30
CA VAL A 362 6.35 -10.18 -10.16
C VAL A 362 6.29 -11.43 -9.26
N SER A 363 7.34 -12.25 -9.28
CA SER A 363 7.49 -13.45 -8.44
C SER A 363 8.16 -13.13 -7.11
#